data_8855b547d041db21e597aa9fb5d8d835
#
_entry.id   8855b547d041db21e597aa9fb5d8d835
#
_cell.length_a   1.000
_cell.length_b   1.000
_cell.length_c   1.000
_cell.angle_alpha   90.00
_cell.angle_beta   90.00
_cell.angle_gamma   90.00
#
_symmetry.space_group_name_H-M   'P 1'
#
loop_
_entity.id
_entity.type
_entity.pdbx_description
1 polymer ?
#
loop_
_entity_poly.entity_id
_entity_poly.type
_entity_poly.pdbx_seq_one_letter_code
_entity_poly.pdbx_strand_id
1 'polypeptide(L)'
;MATIYLYDEIGPGYYGMLDGKWMADELAKAGGEDVELRINSPGGSVFDGQAMYTALASYKGNVTAKIDSLAASAASFVMLAAKRIEIAENAMVMIHRAWGLAWGNTKEMRDTADLLEKIDGVMVKQYVARTKQ
;
A
#
# COMPACT_ATOMS: atom_id res chain seq x y z
N MET A 1 15.73 -3.07 15.99
CA MET A 1 14.64 -2.64 15.12
C MET A 1 15.15 -2.48 13.68
N ALA A 2 14.40 -2.99 12.72
CA ALA A 2 14.73 -2.83 11.31
C ALA A 2 13.94 -1.67 10.70
N THR A 3 14.52 -1.02 9.69
CA THR A 3 13.85 0.06 8.96
C THR A 3 13.70 -0.33 7.50
N ILE A 4 12.48 -0.18 6.97
CA ILE A 4 12.17 -0.41 5.57
C ILE A 4 11.68 0.92 4.97
N TYR A 5 12.23 1.29 3.81
CA TYR A 5 11.87 2.53 3.13
C TYR A 5 11.00 2.22 1.91
N LEU A 6 9.74 2.63 1.97
CA LEU A 6 8.85 2.65 0.81
C LEU A 6 8.86 4.07 0.24
N TYR A 7 9.90 4.35 -0.53
CA TYR A 7 10.25 5.70 -0.98
C TYR A 7 10.17 5.87 -2.51
N ASP A 8 9.30 5.13 -3.17
CA ASP A 8 9.12 5.23 -4.62
C ASP A 8 7.72 4.73 -4.98
N GLU A 9 7.41 4.69 -6.27
CA GLU A 9 6.17 4.10 -6.77
C GLU A 9 6.06 2.64 -6.38
N ILE A 10 4.85 2.20 -6.09
CA ILE A 10 4.53 0.80 -5.88
C ILE A 10 4.36 0.14 -7.25
N GLY A 11 5.11 -0.94 -7.49
CA GLY A 11 5.23 -1.59 -8.78
C GLY A 11 6.55 -1.23 -9.46
N PRO A 12 6.61 -1.28 -10.82
CA PRO A 12 7.81 -0.89 -11.55
C PRO A 12 8.12 0.59 -11.33
N GLY A 13 9.24 0.89 -10.71
CA GLY A 13 9.66 2.25 -10.41
C GLY A 13 11.07 2.54 -10.89
N TYR A 14 11.53 3.75 -10.62
CA TYR A 14 12.86 4.21 -11.04
C TYR A 14 13.98 3.36 -10.45
N TYR A 15 13.83 2.96 -9.19
CA TYR A 15 14.84 2.18 -8.46
C TYR A 15 14.58 0.67 -8.48
N GLY A 16 13.68 0.19 -9.31
CA GLY A 16 13.34 -1.22 -9.43
C GLY A 16 11.88 -1.52 -9.12
N MET A 17 11.62 -2.76 -8.76
CA MET A 17 10.26 -3.23 -8.50
C MET A 17 9.99 -3.24 -6.99
N LEU A 18 9.11 -2.37 -6.54
CA LEU A 18 8.60 -2.36 -5.16
C LEU A 18 7.25 -3.05 -5.15
N ASP A 19 7.24 -4.33 -4.87
CA ASP A 19 6.05 -5.19 -4.90
C ASP A 19 5.90 -6.00 -3.61
N GLY A 20 4.96 -6.93 -3.59
CA GLY A 20 4.74 -7.79 -2.43
C GLY A 20 5.95 -8.66 -2.11
N LYS A 21 6.63 -9.16 -3.13
CA LYS A 21 7.83 -9.97 -2.92
C LYS A 21 8.97 -9.14 -2.31
N TRP A 22 9.19 -7.94 -2.82
CA TRP A 22 10.16 -7.02 -2.24
C TRP A 22 9.88 -6.79 -0.75
N MET A 23 8.62 -6.51 -0.41
CA MET A 23 8.25 -6.29 0.98
C MET A 23 8.46 -7.55 1.82
N ALA A 24 8.08 -8.71 1.31
CA ALA A 24 8.29 -9.97 2.01
C ALA A 24 9.77 -10.26 2.25
N ASP A 25 10.62 -9.99 1.26
CA ASP A 25 12.07 -10.16 1.39
C ASP A 25 12.67 -9.21 2.44
N GLU A 26 12.24 -7.95 2.47
CA GLU A 26 12.69 -6.99 3.48
C GLU A 26 12.24 -7.40 4.89
N LEU A 27 11.03 -7.90 5.03
CA LEU A 27 10.53 -8.41 6.31
C LEU A 27 11.27 -9.67 6.76
N ALA A 28 11.64 -10.54 5.81
CA ALA A 28 12.44 -11.73 6.12
C ALA A 28 13.81 -11.34 6.67
N LYS A 29 14.43 -10.31 6.13
CA LYS A 29 15.70 -9.77 6.65
C LYS A 29 15.56 -9.26 8.08
N ALA A 30 14.40 -8.72 8.44
CA ALA A 30 14.14 -8.22 9.77
C ALA A 30 14.00 -9.36 10.82
N GLY A 31 13.71 -10.58 10.35
CA GLY A 31 13.78 -11.78 11.20
C GLY A 31 12.82 -11.82 12.38
N GLY A 32 11.70 -11.13 12.32
CA GLY A 32 10.73 -11.07 13.41
C GLY A 32 10.91 -9.90 14.37
N GLU A 33 11.97 -9.12 14.22
CA GLU A 33 12.14 -7.87 14.99
C GLU A 33 11.06 -6.86 14.65
N ASP A 34 10.84 -5.90 15.53
CA ASP A 34 9.98 -4.77 15.24
C ASP A 34 10.51 -3.98 14.05
N VAL A 35 9.61 -3.50 13.21
CA VAL A 35 9.93 -2.81 11.96
C VAL A 35 9.36 -1.41 11.98
N GLU A 36 10.18 -0.46 11.55
CA GLU A 36 9.75 0.89 11.23
C GLU A 36 9.64 0.97 9.71
N LEU A 37 8.42 1.16 9.21
CA LEU A 37 8.15 1.33 7.78
C LEU A 37 8.02 2.82 7.48
N ARG A 38 9.04 3.37 6.82
CA ARG A 38 9.06 4.79 6.43
C ARG A 38 8.43 4.91 5.05
N ILE A 39 7.46 5.82 4.91
CA ILE A 39 6.70 5.96 3.66
C ILE A 39 6.83 7.36 3.08
N ASN A 40 7.23 7.41 1.82
CA ASN A 40 7.15 8.57 0.96
C ASN A 40 6.89 8.06 -0.46
N SER A 41 5.62 7.87 -0.81
CA SER A 41 5.23 7.20 -2.05
C SER A 41 3.97 7.79 -2.64
N PRO A 42 3.93 8.01 -3.95
CA PRO A 42 2.73 8.46 -4.65
C PRO A 42 1.72 7.32 -4.87
N GLY A 43 2.05 6.10 -4.48
CA GLY A 43 1.26 4.92 -4.76
C GLY A 43 1.72 4.20 -6.01
N GLY A 44 0.77 3.61 -6.72
CA GLY A 44 1.04 2.85 -7.94
C GLY A 44 0.09 1.68 -8.10
N SER A 45 0.63 0.51 -8.40
CA SER A 45 -0.17 -0.69 -8.63
C SER A 45 -0.96 -1.10 -7.40
N VAL A 46 -2.28 -1.21 -7.54
CA VAL A 46 -3.18 -1.62 -6.46
C VAL A 46 -2.87 -3.05 -6.01
N PHE A 47 -2.67 -3.97 -6.96
CA PHE A 47 -2.42 -5.38 -6.63
C PHE A 47 -1.07 -5.56 -5.93
N ASP A 48 -0.04 -4.84 -6.36
CA ASP A 48 1.25 -4.85 -5.67
C ASP A 48 1.13 -4.26 -4.27
N GLY A 49 0.35 -3.20 -4.12
CA GLY A 49 0.05 -2.61 -2.80
C GLY A 49 -0.70 -3.56 -1.89
N GLN A 50 -1.68 -4.30 -2.42
CA GLN A 50 -2.41 -5.30 -1.64
C GLN A 50 -1.50 -6.45 -1.21
N ALA A 51 -0.58 -6.88 -2.07
CA ALA A 51 0.40 -7.90 -1.71
C ALA A 51 1.34 -7.41 -0.61
N MET A 52 1.76 -6.15 -0.65
CA MET A 52 2.54 -5.53 0.43
C MET A 52 1.74 -5.50 1.74
N TYR A 53 0.48 -5.12 1.67
CA TYR A 53 -0.42 -5.11 2.83
C TYR A 53 -0.47 -6.48 3.48
N THR A 54 -0.66 -7.53 2.69
CA THR A 54 -0.74 -8.90 3.18
C THR A 54 0.58 -9.33 3.85
N ALA A 55 1.71 -9.01 3.24
CA ALA A 55 3.02 -9.33 3.80
C ALA A 55 3.22 -8.65 5.16
N LEU A 56 2.87 -7.38 5.27
CA LEU A 56 2.98 -6.62 6.51
C LEU A 56 2.02 -7.14 7.59
N ALA A 57 0.78 -7.42 7.21
CA ALA A 57 -0.23 -7.92 8.14
C ALA A 57 0.11 -9.31 8.68
N SER A 58 0.82 -10.13 7.90
CA SER A 58 1.26 -11.47 8.27
C SER A 58 2.57 -11.51 9.05
N TYR A 59 3.26 -10.38 9.15
CA TYR A 59 4.56 -10.31 9.80
C TYR A 59 4.42 -10.51 11.32
N LYS A 60 5.34 -11.27 11.90
CA LYS A 60 5.29 -11.63 13.34
C LYS A 60 5.62 -10.47 14.27
N GLY A 61 6.55 -9.59 13.87
CA GLY A 61 6.94 -8.44 14.67
C GLY A 61 5.91 -7.31 14.57
N ASN A 62 6.11 -6.27 15.36
CA ASN A 62 5.27 -5.08 15.28
C ASN A 62 5.78 -4.18 14.16
N VAL A 63 4.86 -3.63 13.39
CA VAL A 63 5.17 -2.66 12.34
C VAL A 63 4.61 -1.30 12.75
N THR A 64 5.47 -0.30 12.73
CA THR A 64 5.08 1.11 12.88
C THR A 64 5.31 1.79 11.53
N ALA A 65 4.26 2.34 10.94
CA ALA A 65 4.39 3.12 9.71
C ALA A 65 4.61 4.59 10.08
N LYS A 66 5.61 5.19 9.46
CA LYS A 66 5.91 6.61 9.60
C LYS A 66 5.81 7.28 8.24
N ILE A 67 4.86 8.19 8.12
CA ILE A 67 4.63 8.93 6.87
C ILE A 67 5.54 10.16 6.90
N ASP A 68 6.62 10.11 6.11
CA ASP A 68 7.63 11.16 6.12
C ASP A 68 7.26 12.37 5.27
N SER A 69 6.53 12.14 4.16
CA SER A 69 6.09 13.21 3.27
C SER A 69 4.75 12.90 2.64
N LEU A 70 4.67 11.80 1.88
CA LEU A 70 3.47 11.47 1.13
C LEU A 70 3.14 9.99 1.27
N ALA A 71 1.86 9.70 1.55
CA ALA A 71 1.30 8.36 1.41
C ALA A 71 0.03 8.49 0.58
N ALA A 72 0.16 8.35 -0.72
CA ALA A 72 -0.95 8.55 -1.65
C ALA A 72 -1.39 7.27 -2.32
N SER A 73 -2.69 7.17 -2.61
CA SER A 73 -3.25 6.07 -3.39
C SER A 73 -2.93 4.71 -2.74
N ALA A 74 -2.30 3.79 -3.48
CA ALA A 74 -1.95 2.46 -2.96
C ALA A 74 -1.10 2.54 -1.67
N ALA A 75 -0.20 3.51 -1.55
CA ALA A 75 0.61 3.69 -0.34
C ALA A 75 -0.24 4.02 0.89
N SER A 76 -1.38 4.67 0.70
CA SER A 76 -2.27 5.03 1.81
C SER A 76 -2.95 3.82 2.44
N PHE A 77 -3.23 2.76 1.67
CA PHE A 77 -3.77 1.55 2.30
C PHE A 77 -2.68 0.57 2.75
N VAL A 78 -1.50 0.60 2.15
CA VAL A 78 -0.37 -0.19 2.65
C VAL A 78 -0.05 0.17 4.10
N MET A 79 -0.06 1.45 4.44
CA MET A 79 0.19 1.88 5.82
C MET A 79 -0.82 1.32 6.83
N LEU A 80 -2.03 0.97 6.38
CA LEU A 80 -3.08 0.46 7.26
C LEU A 80 -2.76 -0.92 7.84
N ALA A 81 -1.80 -1.65 7.26
CA ALA A 81 -1.34 -2.93 7.79
C ALA A 81 -0.48 -2.76 9.05
N ALA A 82 0.04 -1.58 9.29
CA ALA A 82 0.85 -1.30 10.46
C ALA A 82 0.02 -1.27 11.74
N LYS A 83 0.62 -1.73 12.83
CA LYS A 83 -0.02 -1.66 14.15
C LYS A 83 -0.18 -0.22 14.62
N ARG A 84 0.80 0.61 14.33
CA ARG A 84 0.81 2.04 14.69
C ARG A 84 1.16 2.86 13.46
N ILE A 85 0.50 3.99 13.30
CA ILE A 85 0.74 4.92 12.19
C ILE A 85 1.06 6.29 12.78
N GLU A 86 2.21 6.84 12.40
CA GLU A 86 2.64 8.18 12.78
C GLU A 86 2.81 9.01 11.52
N ILE A 87 2.19 10.18 11.50
CA ILE A 87 2.20 11.08 10.35
C ILE A 87 2.98 12.33 10.73
N ALA A 88 4.05 12.63 10.01
CA ALA A 88 4.82 13.84 10.25
C ALA A 88 3.94 15.07 10.04
N GLU A 89 4.22 16.14 10.76
CA GLU A 89 3.39 17.36 10.73
C GLU A 89 3.22 17.93 9.32
N ASN A 90 4.26 17.81 8.49
CA ASN A 90 4.27 18.29 7.10
C ASN A 90 3.85 17.24 6.09
N ALA A 91 3.48 16.03 6.53
CA ALA A 91 3.14 14.94 5.64
C ALA A 91 1.67 15.00 5.22
N MET A 92 1.39 14.34 4.09
CA MET A 92 0.05 14.25 3.52
C MET A 92 -0.30 12.81 3.21
N VAL A 93 -1.57 12.46 3.46
CA VAL A 93 -2.16 11.18 3.07
C VAL A 93 -3.26 11.48 2.07
N MET A 94 -3.23 10.82 0.91
CA MET A 94 -4.25 11.02 -0.13
C MET A 94 -4.94 9.71 -0.46
N ILE A 95 -6.27 9.73 -0.43
CA ILE A 95 -7.13 8.61 -0.76
C ILE A 95 -7.96 8.99 -1.98
N HIS A 96 -8.04 8.10 -2.96
CA HIS A 96 -8.92 8.25 -4.11
C HIS A 96 -9.40 6.88 -4.59
N ARG A 97 -10.43 6.89 -5.45
CA ARG A 97 -10.92 5.66 -6.06
C ARG A 97 -9.89 5.07 -7.01
N ALA A 98 -9.93 3.74 -7.18
CA ALA A 98 -9.10 3.06 -8.16
C ALA A 98 -9.44 3.56 -9.57
N TRP A 99 -8.43 3.64 -10.43
CA TRP A 99 -8.60 3.99 -11.83
C TRP A 99 -7.65 3.17 -12.68
N GLY A 100 -7.94 3.13 -13.97
CA GLY A 100 -7.10 2.39 -14.91
C GLY A 100 -7.48 2.71 -16.34
N LEU A 101 -6.77 2.11 -17.27
CA LEU A 101 -7.04 2.19 -18.71
C LEU A 101 -7.72 0.92 -19.17
N ALA A 102 -8.68 1.07 -20.09
CA ALA A 102 -9.37 -0.07 -20.68
C ALA A 102 -9.43 0.09 -22.20
N TRP A 103 -9.23 -1.01 -22.89
CA TRP A 103 -9.30 -1.11 -24.34
C TRP A 103 -10.22 -2.26 -24.68
N GLY A 104 -11.07 -2.06 -25.70
CA GLY A 104 -11.88 -3.16 -26.19
C GLY A 104 -13.32 -2.78 -26.48
N ASN A 105 -14.17 -3.80 -26.55
CA ASN A 105 -15.60 -3.64 -26.82
C ASN A 105 -16.38 -3.30 -25.55
N THR A 106 -17.71 -3.20 -25.69
CA THR A 106 -18.60 -2.83 -24.59
C THR A 106 -18.45 -3.78 -23.39
N LYS A 107 -18.37 -5.10 -23.65
CA LYS A 107 -18.22 -6.09 -22.59
C LYS A 107 -16.90 -5.91 -21.83
N GLU A 108 -15.81 -5.75 -22.55
CA GLU A 108 -14.49 -5.57 -21.96
C GLU A 108 -14.42 -4.29 -21.13
N MET A 109 -15.04 -3.22 -21.58
CA MET A 109 -15.12 -1.95 -20.85
C MET A 109 -15.92 -2.11 -19.55
N ARG A 110 -17.05 -2.81 -19.63
CA ARG A 110 -17.88 -3.09 -18.44
C ARG A 110 -17.17 -3.99 -17.45
N ASP A 111 -16.46 -5.01 -17.92
CA ASP A 111 -15.69 -5.90 -17.06
C ASP A 111 -14.61 -5.13 -16.31
N THR A 112 -13.93 -4.19 -16.96
CA THR A 112 -12.94 -3.34 -16.31
C THR A 112 -13.58 -2.43 -15.27
N ALA A 113 -14.74 -1.82 -15.59
CA ALA A 113 -15.46 -1.00 -14.62
C ALA A 113 -15.88 -1.80 -13.39
N ASP A 114 -16.37 -3.03 -13.59
CA ASP A 114 -16.75 -3.92 -12.50
C ASP A 114 -15.55 -4.29 -11.61
N LEU A 115 -14.39 -4.52 -12.22
CA LEU A 115 -13.16 -4.81 -11.49
C LEU A 115 -12.75 -3.62 -10.62
N LEU A 116 -12.77 -2.40 -11.18
CA LEU A 116 -12.45 -1.19 -10.41
C LEU A 116 -13.40 -0.99 -9.23
N GLU A 117 -14.69 -1.29 -9.43
CA GLU A 117 -15.68 -1.20 -8.36
C GLU A 117 -15.39 -2.20 -7.23
N LYS A 118 -14.97 -3.43 -7.57
CA LYS A 118 -14.58 -4.43 -6.58
C LYS A 118 -13.34 -4.00 -5.81
N ILE A 119 -12.36 -3.43 -6.49
CA ILE A 119 -11.14 -2.90 -5.86
C ILE A 119 -11.51 -1.78 -4.89
N ASP A 120 -12.35 -0.84 -5.31
CA ASP A 120 -12.84 0.23 -4.44
C ASP A 120 -13.50 -0.34 -3.18
N GLY A 121 -14.32 -1.38 -3.33
CA GLY A 121 -15.00 -2.01 -2.20
C GLY A 121 -14.03 -2.62 -1.19
N VAL A 122 -12.97 -3.28 -1.66
CA VAL A 122 -11.93 -3.84 -0.79
C VAL A 122 -11.19 -2.72 -0.04
N MET A 123 -10.82 -1.66 -0.75
CA MET A 123 -10.13 -0.53 -0.13
C MET A 123 -11.00 0.20 0.90
N VAL A 124 -12.28 0.40 0.60
CA VAL A 124 -13.21 1.03 1.55
C VAL A 124 -13.27 0.22 2.84
N LYS A 125 -13.35 -1.11 2.76
CA LYS A 125 -13.34 -1.95 3.96
C LYS A 125 -12.08 -1.77 4.79
N GLN A 126 -10.92 -1.68 4.13
CA GLN A 126 -9.65 -1.47 4.81
C GLN A 126 -9.61 -0.13 5.55
N TYR A 127 -10.02 0.95 4.88
CA TYR A 127 -10.06 2.28 5.50
C TYR A 127 -11.07 2.35 6.66
N VAL A 128 -12.27 1.82 6.45
CA VAL A 128 -13.32 1.82 7.48
C VAL A 128 -12.87 1.02 8.71
N ALA A 129 -12.30 -0.16 8.50
CA ALA A 129 -11.84 -0.99 9.61
C ALA A 129 -10.77 -0.27 10.45
N ARG A 130 -9.86 0.47 9.82
CA ARG A 130 -8.78 1.15 10.50
C ARG A 130 -9.20 2.47 11.14
N THR A 131 -10.01 3.25 10.44
CA THR A 131 -10.46 4.58 10.92
C THR A 131 -11.76 4.52 11.71
N LYS A 132 -12.50 3.43 11.60
CA LYS A 132 -13.81 3.23 12.26
C LYS A 132 -14.86 4.25 11.82
N GLN A 133 -14.82 4.64 10.56
CA GLN A 133 -15.79 5.57 9.98
C GLN A 133 -16.75 4.90 9.01
#